data_430920c62ac2ca958495fa41de9f4b2b
#
_entry.id   430920c62ac2ca958495fa41de9f4b2b
#
_cell.length_a   1.000
_cell.length_b   1.000
_cell.length_c   1.000
_cell.angle_alpha   90.00
_cell.angle_beta   90.00
_cell.angle_gamma   90.00
#
_symmetry.space_group_name_H-M   'P 1'
#
loop_
_entity.id
_entity.type
_entity.pdbx_description
1 polymer ?
#
loop_
_entity_poly.entity_id
_entity_poly.type
_entity_poly.pdbx_seq_one_letter_code
_entity_poly.pdbx_strand_id
1 'polypeptide(L)'
;QTCALPISIGACADTDCPGEDFVRWKPLGLYNGMTATCAGYTARAALWYQGESNTGDVADDYGRMLAAMIGCWRRAWGQERLPFLIVQLPVFSIDGVEDGGWPLVRKHQWEASGLIEDVATVVALDAGNWNDLHPWNKSVVADRLFAAAQRLVYGKDDAPRSPESIDVRLADGRLTITFDDGTGDCGLDTLDGADP
;
A
#
# COMPACT_ATOMS: atom_id res chain seq x y z
N GLN A 1 -12.28 -8.63 -6.96
CA GLN A 1 -12.65 -7.35 -6.36
C GLN A 1 -12.19 -7.36 -4.93
N THR A 2 -11.10 -6.70 -4.65
CA THR A 2 -10.65 -6.41 -3.29
C THR A 2 -11.74 -5.59 -2.62
N CYS A 3 -12.28 -6.08 -1.51
CA CYS A 3 -13.10 -5.27 -0.64
C CYS A 3 -12.24 -4.12 -0.12
N ALA A 4 -12.32 -2.98 -0.78
CA ALA A 4 -11.84 -1.75 -0.22
C ALA A 4 -12.73 -1.45 0.99
N LEU A 5 -12.28 -1.86 2.17
CA LEU A 5 -12.85 -1.35 3.39
C LEU A 5 -12.40 0.10 3.47
N PRO A 6 -13.30 1.09 3.44
CA PRO A 6 -12.91 2.39 3.92
C PRO A 6 -12.43 2.18 5.34
N ILE A 7 -11.17 2.51 5.61
CA ILE A 7 -10.64 2.49 6.97
C ILE A 7 -11.20 3.75 7.64
N SER A 8 -12.48 3.79 7.85
CA SER A 8 -13.12 4.86 8.61
C SER A 8 -13.41 4.34 10.02
N ILE A 9 -12.53 4.63 10.94
CA ILE A 9 -12.82 4.49 12.34
C ILE A 9 -13.45 5.81 12.77
N GLY A 10 -14.77 5.80 12.96
CA GLY A 10 -15.43 6.83 13.72
C GLY A 10 -16.16 7.96 12.99
N ALA A 11 -16.33 7.89 11.68
CA ALA A 11 -17.01 8.97 10.97
C ALA A 11 -18.55 8.87 10.93
N CYS A 12 -19.18 7.85 11.49
CA CYS A 12 -20.63 7.74 11.56
C CYS A 12 -21.10 7.30 12.95
N ALA A 13 -20.93 8.19 13.94
CA ALA A 13 -21.70 8.09 15.18
C ALA A 13 -23.07 8.77 15.03
N ASP A 14 -23.30 9.53 13.98
CA ASP A 14 -24.55 10.20 13.71
C ASP A 14 -25.44 9.40 12.75
N THR A 15 -26.72 9.33 13.12
CA THR A 15 -27.80 8.66 12.41
C THR A 15 -28.14 9.26 11.06
N ASP A 16 -27.43 10.29 10.62
CA ASP A 16 -27.68 11.04 9.39
C ASP A 16 -26.66 10.74 8.27
N CYS A 17 -26.15 9.52 8.20
CA CYS A 17 -25.41 9.13 6.99
C CYS A 17 -26.35 9.19 5.79
N PRO A 18 -26.08 10.05 4.76
CA PRO A 18 -26.94 10.19 3.62
C PRO A 18 -26.99 8.88 2.84
N GLY A 19 -28.16 8.30 2.78
CA GLY A 19 -28.49 7.12 1.98
C GLY A 19 -28.42 5.80 2.74
N GLU A 20 -29.59 5.32 3.14
CA GLU A 20 -29.77 3.97 3.70
C GLU A 20 -29.27 2.84 2.79
N ASP A 21 -28.94 3.14 1.54
CA ASP A 21 -28.65 2.17 0.50
C ASP A 21 -27.16 1.74 0.40
N PHE A 22 -26.25 2.42 1.08
CA PHE A 22 -24.83 2.09 1.01
C PHE A 22 -24.29 1.42 2.28
N VAL A 23 -24.57 0.13 2.45
CA VAL A 23 -24.03 -0.70 3.54
C VAL A 23 -22.51 -0.61 3.69
N ARG A 24 -21.78 -0.31 2.59
CA ARG A 24 -20.33 -0.13 2.59
C ARG A 24 -19.84 1.06 3.44
N TRP A 25 -20.71 2.04 3.70
CA TRP A 25 -20.38 3.21 4.51
C TRP A 25 -20.78 3.05 5.99
N LYS A 26 -21.53 2.00 6.33
CA LYS A 26 -21.90 1.74 7.72
C LYS A 26 -20.70 1.16 8.48
N PRO A 27 -20.41 1.65 9.69
CA PRO A 27 -19.36 1.08 10.52
C PRO A 27 -19.52 -0.44 10.66
N LEU A 28 -18.40 -1.17 10.48
CA LEU A 28 -18.34 -2.63 10.55
C LEU A 28 -19.20 -3.40 9.51
N GLY A 29 -19.97 -2.75 8.66
CA GLY A 29 -20.84 -3.42 7.69
C GLY A 29 -20.08 -4.39 6.79
N LEU A 30 -19.04 -3.91 6.12
CA LEU A 30 -18.19 -4.72 5.25
C LEU A 30 -17.34 -5.73 6.05
N TYR A 31 -16.88 -5.36 7.23
CA TYR A 31 -16.14 -6.29 8.08
C TYR A 31 -17.01 -7.48 8.46
N ASN A 32 -18.20 -7.25 9.01
CA ASN A 32 -19.10 -8.32 9.45
C ASN A 32 -19.64 -9.15 8.30
N GLY A 33 -19.98 -8.52 7.18
CA GLY A 33 -20.58 -9.19 6.02
C GLY A 33 -19.59 -9.93 5.13
N MET A 34 -18.31 -9.55 5.14
CA MET A 34 -17.31 -10.06 4.21
C MET A 34 -16.04 -10.55 4.90
N THR A 35 -15.32 -9.68 5.61
CA THR A 35 -14.01 -10.02 6.17
C THR A 35 -14.12 -11.07 7.27
N ALA A 36 -15.04 -10.89 8.21
CA ALA A 36 -15.24 -11.82 9.33
C ALA A 36 -15.66 -13.22 8.87
N THR A 37 -16.40 -13.32 7.77
CA THR A 37 -16.80 -14.62 7.22
C THR A 37 -15.65 -15.41 6.62
N CYS A 38 -14.55 -14.72 6.25
CA CYS A 38 -13.33 -15.34 5.70
C CYS A 38 -12.29 -15.68 6.79
N ALA A 39 -12.44 -15.18 8.00
CA ALA A 39 -11.44 -15.34 9.07
C ALA A 39 -11.19 -16.79 9.49
N GLY A 40 -12.05 -17.71 9.14
CA GLY A 40 -11.87 -19.17 9.40
C GLY A 40 -10.97 -19.88 8.38
N TYR A 41 -10.63 -19.26 7.27
CA TYR A 41 -9.74 -19.86 6.27
C TYR A 41 -8.28 -19.62 6.58
N THR A 42 -7.44 -20.63 6.37
CA THR A 42 -5.99 -20.48 6.51
C THR A 42 -5.45 -19.53 5.46
N ALA A 43 -4.75 -18.49 5.90
CA ALA A 43 -4.06 -17.55 5.02
C ALA A 43 -2.55 -17.60 5.27
N ARG A 44 -1.75 -17.48 4.21
CA ARG A 44 -0.28 -17.37 4.28
C ARG A 44 0.16 -15.92 4.35
N ALA A 45 -0.59 -15.02 3.77
CA ALA A 45 -0.37 -13.58 3.78
C ALA A 45 -1.66 -12.86 3.39
N ALA A 46 -1.73 -11.58 3.67
CA ALA A 46 -2.75 -10.67 3.17
C ALA A 46 -2.13 -9.71 2.14
N LEU A 47 -2.81 -9.52 1.01
CA LEU A 47 -2.44 -8.52 0.01
C LEU A 47 -3.36 -7.31 0.18
N TRP A 48 -2.79 -6.14 0.34
CA TRP A 48 -3.54 -4.90 0.54
C TRP A 48 -3.24 -3.87 -0.53
N TYR A 49 -4.22 -3.59 -1.37
CA TYR A 49 -4.13 -2.57 -2.41
C TYR A 49 -5.34 -1.64 -2.30
N GLN A 50 -5.19 -0.57 -1.54
CA GLN A 50 -6.24 0.39 -1.22
C GLN A 50 -5.59 1.67 -0.66
N GLY A 51 -6.29 2.79 -0.73
CA GLY A 51 -5.89 4.07 -0.14
C GLY A 51 -6.54 5.26 -0.83
N GLU A 52 -7.09 5.06 -2.01
CA GLU A 52 -7.64 6.09 -2.88
C GLU A 52 -8.75 6.89 -2.21
N SER A 53 -9.64 6.22 -1.47
CA SER A 53 -10.71 6.88 -0.71
C SER A 53 -10.25 7.52 0.61
N ASN A 54 -8.98 7.38 0.95
CA ASN A 54 -8.38 7.94 2.16
C ASN A 54 -7.46 9.14 1.87
N THR A 55 -7.37 9.55 0.64
CA THR A 55 -6.79 10.83 0.25
C THR A 55 -7.74 11.97 0.67
N GLY A 56 -7.23 13.16 0.86
CA GLY A 56 -8.03 14.26 1.40
C GLY A 56 -7.95 14.35 2.93
N ASP A 57 -9.03 14.72 3.59
CA ASP A 57 -9.09 15.11 5.01
C ASP A 57 -8.59 14.04 6.00
N VAL A 58 -8.59 12.77 5.59
CA VAL A 58 -8.17 11.64 6.45
C VAL A 58 -6.79 11.09 6.09
N ALA A 59 -6.09 11.72 5.17
CA ALA A 59 -4.77 11.24 4.70
C ALA A 59 -3.73 11.21 5.82
N ASP A 60 -3.76 12.17 6.75
CA ASP A 60 -2.86 12.21 7.92
C ASP A 60 -3.05 11.02 8.86
N ASP A 61 -4.25 10.50 8.95
CA ASP A 61 -4.59 9.37 9.82
C ASP A 61 -4.36 8.00 9.16
N TYR A 62 -4.07 7.95 7.86
CA TYR A 62 -4.02 6.70 7.10
C TYR A 62 -3.06 5.68 7.71
N GLY A 63 -1.86 6.07 8.09
CA GLY A 63 -0.87 5.16 8.68
C GLY A 63 -1.37 4.51 9.98
N ARG A 64 -2.01 5.30 10.84
CA ARG A 64 -2.61 4.81 12.09
C ARG A 64 -3.76 3.83 11.81
N MET A 65 -4.61 4.16 10.84
CA MET A 65 -5.73 3.31 10.45
C MET A 65 -5.25 2.00 9.82
N LEU A 66 -4.23 2.06 8.97
CA LEU A 66 -3.61 0.88 8.34
C LEU A 66 -3.04 -0.07 9.41
N ALA A 67 -2.28 0.46 10.37
CA ALA A 67 -1.74 -0.33 11.48
C ALA A 67 -2.86 -0.98 12.32
N ALA A 68 -3.91 -0.23 12.62
CA ALA A 68 -5.06 -0.74 13.36
C ALA A 68 -5.79 -1.86 12.59
N MET A 69 -5.96 -1.72 11.28
CA MET A 69 -6.57 -2.73 10.42
C MET A 69 -5.73 -4.01 10.38
N ILE A 70 -4.41 -3.90 10.19
CA ILE A 70 -3.48 -5.05 10.21
C ILE A 70 -3.60 -5.80 11.54
N GLY A 71 -3.56 -5.08 12.67
CA GLY A 71 -3.73 -5.68 13.99
C GLY A 71 -5.09 -6.36 14.19
N CYS A 72 -6.17 -5.77 13.67
CA CYS A 72 -7.50 -6.38 13.72
C CYS A 72 -7.57 -7.68 12.91
N TRP A 73 -7.02 -7.70 11.71
CA TRP A 73 -7.01 -8.89 10.87
C TRP A 73 -6.15 -10.00 11.47
N ARG A 74 -4.97 -9.67 11.99
CA ARG A 74 -4.11 -10.63 12.70
C ARG A 74 -4.85 -11.31 13.84
N ARG A 75 -5.59 -10.55 14.64
CA ARG A 75 -6.43 -11.13 15.71
C ARG A 75 -7.57 -11.98 15.16
N ALA A 76 -8.26 -11.52 14.12
CA ALA A 76 -9.38 -12.25 13.52
C ALA A 76 -8.96 -13.60 12.94
N TRP A 77 -7.76 -13.70 12.36
CA TRP A 77 -7.19 -14.93 11.85
C TRP A 77 -6.47 -15.78 12.90
N GLY A 78 -6.30 -15.27 14.13
CA GLY A 78 -5.49 -15.95 15.16
C GLY A 78 -4.02 -16.09 14.78
N GLN A 79 -3.51 -15.21 13.95
CA GLN A 79 -2.13 -15.20 13.44
C GLN A 79 -1.50 -13.84 13.74
N GLU A 80 -0.83 -13.72 14.89
CA GLU A 80 -0.22 -12.45 15.33
C GLU A 80 0.81 -11.90 14.34
N ARG A 81 1.45 -12.77 13.58
CA ARG A 81 2.46 -12.44 12.58
C ARG A 81 2.00 -12.71 11.14
N LEU A 82 0.68 -12.68 10.85
CA LEU A 82 0.20 -12.78 9.48
C LEU A 82 0.89 -11.71 8.62
N PRO A 83 1.68 -12.12 7.59
CA PRO A 83 2.35 -11.16 6.74
C PRO A 83 1.39 -10.31 5.92
N PHE A 84 1.72 -9.03 5.77
CA PHE A 84 0.99 -8.11 4.89
C PHE A 84 1.90 -7.61 3.78
N LEU A 85 1.40 -7.69 2.55
CA LEU A 85 2.04 -7.13 1.37
C LEU A 85 1.17 -5.96 0.89
N ILE A 86 1.70 -4.75 1.05
CA ILE A 86 0.99 -3.51 0.74
C ILE A 86 1.43 -3.02 -0.63
N VAL A 87 0.46 -2.63 -1.46
CA VAL A 87 0.74 -1.94 -2.72
C VAL A 87 0.63 -0.44 -2.47
N GLN A 88 1.72 0.28 -2.69
CA GLN A 88 1.72 1.74 -2.67
C GLN A 88 0.85 2.27 -3.82
N LEU A 89 0.06 3.31 -3.56
CA LEU A 89 -0.79 3.91 -4.59
C LEU A 89 0.02 4.34 -5.81
N PRO A 90 -0.47 4.04 -7.04
CA PRO A 90 0.18 4.46 -8.27
C PRO A 90 0.06 5.97 -8.49
N VAL A 91 0.67 6.46 -9.55
CA VAL A 91 0.43 7.84 -10.02
C VAL A 91 -1.02 7.99 -10.43
N PHE A 92 -1.63 9.06 -9.98
CA PHE A 92 -2.95 9.51 -10.39
C PHE A 92 -3.05 11.03 -10.24
N SER A 93 -3.62 11.70 -11.21
CA SER A 93 -3.87 13.14 -11.18
C SER A 93 -5.17 13.44 -11.90
N ILE A 94 -5.95 14.36 -11.34
CA ILE A 94 -7.11 14.94 -11.99
C ILE A 94 -6.79 16.39 -12.26
N ASP A 95 -6.99 16.86 -13.49
CA ASP A 95 -6.75 18.24 -13.87
C ASP A 95 -7.48 19.21 -12.94
N GLY A 96 -6.74 20.15 -12.37
CA GLY A 96 -7.27 21.18 -11.48
C GLY A 96 -7.52 20.74 -10.04
N VAL A 97 -7.19 19.51 -9.66
CA VAL A 97 -7.20 19.04 -8.27
C VAL A 97 -5.78 19.05 -7.76
N GLU A 98 -5.50 19.78 -6.67
CA GLU A 98 -4.26 19.63 -5.93
C GLU A 98 -4.09 18.17 -5.49
N ASP A 99 -2.91 17.77 -5.09
CA ASP A 99 -2.51 16.37 -4.82
C ASP A 99 -3.44 15.57 -3.88
N GLY A 100 -4.38 16.27 -3.21
CA GLY A 100 -5.46 15.68 -2.41
C GLY A 100 -4.99 14.73 -1.30
N GLY A 101 -3.74 14.84 -0.86
CA GLY A 101 -3.15 13.94 0.14
C GLY A 101 -2.65 12.61 -0.43
N TRP A 102 -2.61 12.46 -1.75
CA TRP A 102 -2.11 11.26 -2.42
C TRP A 102 -0.67 10.91 -2.05
N PRO A 103 0.29 11.86 -2.07
CA PRO A 103 1.65 11.63 -1.61
C PRO A 103 1.73 11.22 -0.14
N LEU A 104 0.85 11.76 0.71
CA LEU A 104 0.82 11.46 2.13
C LEU A 104 0.37 10.01 2.40
N VAL A 105 -0.67 9.55 1.71
CA VAL A 105 -1.10 8.14 1.78
C VAL A 105 0.03 7.22 1.31
N ARG A 106 0.70 7.53 0.19
CA ARG A 106 1.87 6.77 -0.29
C ARG A 106 3.00 6.73 0.72
N LYS A 107 3.28 7.86 1.37
CA LYS A 107 4.27 7.93 2.44
C LYS A 107 3.93 6.96 3.57
N HIS A 108 2.71 6.99 4.08
CA HIS A 108 2.26 6.09 5.14
C HIS A 108 2.29 4.61 4.74
N GLN A 109 1.96 4.30 3.48
CA GLN A 109 2.09 2.94 2.95
C GLN A 109 3.54 2.47 2.95
N TRP A 110 4.47 3.33 2.56
CA TRP A 110 5.91 3.03 2.58
C TRP A 110 6.42 2.85 4.01
N GLU A 111 6.10 3.76 4.90
CA GLU A 111 6.52 3.73 6.31
C GLU A 111 6.01 2.48 7.05
N ALA A 112 4.88 1.91 6.63
CA ALA A 112 4.32 0.72 7.26
C ALA A 112 5.29 -0.47 7.25
N SER A 113 6.11 -0.64 6.21
CA SER A 113 7.10 -1.72 6.13
C SER A 113 8.26 -1.56 7.12
N GLY A 114 8.56 -0.34 7.54
CA GLY A 114 9.59 -0.08 8.55
C GLY A 114 9.07 -0.03 9.99
N LEU A 115 7.75 0.18 10.17
CA LEU A 115 7.13 0.39 11.48
C LEU A 115 6.38 -0.83 12.00
N ILE A 116 5.96 -1.73 11.13
CA ILE A 116 5.13 -2.89 11.49
C ILE A 116 5.86 -4.16 11.06
N GLU A 117 6.10 -5.05 12.01
CA GLU A 117 6.72 -6.35 11.73
C GLU A 117 5.90 -7.17 10.72
N ASP A 118 6.58 -7.96 9.88
CA ASP A 118 5.99 -8.80 8.86
C ASP A 118 5.11 -8.03 7.86
N VAL A 119 5.52 -6.82 7.52
CA VAL A 119 4.91 -5.99 6.48
C VAL A 119 5.95 -5.66 5.42
N ALA A 120 5.59 -5.78 4.16
CA ALA A 120 6.38 -5.30 3.04
C ALA A 120 5.51 -4.42 2.13
N THR A 121 6.08 -3.34 1.61
CA THR A 121 5.42 -2.45 0.67
C THR A 121 6.08 -2.56 -0.70
N VAL A 122 5.27 -2.72 -1.74
CA VAL A 122 5.73 -2.69 -3.12
C VAL A 122 5.33 -1.37 -3.76
N VAL A 123 6.28 -0.77 -4.47
CA VAL A 123 6.06 0.49 -5.18
C VAL A 123 5.23 0.24 -6.43
N ALA A 124 4.30 1.13 -6.75
CA ALA A 124 3.50 1.07 -7.96
C ALA A 124 3.40 2.42 -8.68
N LEU A 125 4.34 3.35 -8.42
CA LEU A 125 4.33 4.69 -9.01
C LEU A 125 4.30 4.66 -10.54
N ASP A 126 5.07 3.77 -11.15
CA ASP A 126 5.21 3.56 -12.59
C ASP A 126 4.14 2.64 -13.19
N ALA A 127 3.30 2.03 -12.37
CA ALA A 127 2.27 1.09 -12.79
C ALA A 127 0.88 1.72 -12.93
N GLY A 128 0.78 3.03 -12.73
CA GLY A 128 -0.47 3.78 -12.84
C GLY A 128 -0.65 4.44 -14.21
N ASN A 129 -1.85 4.95 -14.42
CA ASN A 129 -2.15 5.88 -15.48
C ASN A 129 -2.52 7.22 -14.85
N TRP A 130 -1.99 8.32 -15.38
CA TRP A 130 -2.16 9.63 -14.79
C TRP A 130 -3.64 10.07 -14.61
N ASN A 131 -4.53 9.56 -15.45
CA ASN A 131 -5.96 9.90 -15.48
C ASN A 131 -6.90 8.71 -15.22
N ASP A 132 -6.37 7.57 -14.76
CA ASP A 132 -7.17 6.39 -14.46
C ASP A 132 -6.93 5.93 -13.02
N LEU A 133 -7.95 6.09 -12.18
CA LEU A 133 -7.93 5.65 -10.79
C LEU A 133 -7.76 4.12 -10.65
N HIS A 134 -8.18 3.37 -11.65
CA HIS A 134 -8.15 1.91 -11.67
C HIS A 134 -7.32 1.37 -12.83
N PRO A 135 -5.98 1.58 -12.82
CA PRO A 135 -5.12 1.11 -13.92
C PRO A 135 -5.36 -0.38 -14.16
N TRP A 136 -5.66 -0.74 -15.38
CA TRP A 136 -6.08 -2.10 -15.74
C TRP A 136 -4.91 -3.08 -15.84
N ASN A 137 -3.70 -2.61 -16.13
CA ASN A 137 -2.52 -3.45 -16.16
C ASN A 137 -1.96 -3.66 -14.74
N LYS A 138 -2.13 -4.85 -14.21
CA LYS A 138 -1.65 -5.23 -12.87
C LYS A 138 -0.44 -6.16 -12.89
N SER A 139 0.14 -6.47 -14.07
CA SER A 139 1.24 -7.44 -14.16
C SER A 139 2.46 -7.00 -13.35
N VAL A 140 2.90 -5.75 -13.52
CA VAL A 140 4.04 -5.20 -12.78
C VAL A 140 3.82 -5.27 -11.25
N VAL A 141 2.61 -4.92 -10.81
CA VAL A 141 2.25 -5.00 -9.38
C VAL A 141 2.27 -6.46 -8.90
N ALA A 142 1.75 -7.39 -9.71
CA ALA A 142 1.75 -8.81 -9.38
C ALA A 142 3.16 -9.38 -9.27
N ASP A 143 4.06 -9.04 -10.18
CA ASP A 143 5.46 -9.48 -10.17
C ASP A 143 6.19 -8.96 -8.93
N ARG A 144 5.99 -7.70 -8.56
CA ARG A 144 6.55 -7.10 -7.35
C ARG A 144 6.00 -7.72 -6.07
N LEU A 145 4.70 -7.97 -6.02
CA LEU A 145 4.07 -8.69 -4.90
C LEU A 145 4.59 -10.11 -4.78
N PHE A 146 4.78 -10.80 -5.91
CA PHE A 146 5.33 -12.15 -5.92
C PHE A 146 6.77 -12.17 -5.36
N ALA A 147 7.63 -11.26 -5.81
CA ALA A 147 9.00 -11.12 -5.29
C ALA A 147 9.01 -10.80 -3.79
N ALA A 148 8.15 -9.87 -3.34
CA ALA A 148 8.01 -9.55 -1.92
C ALA A 148 7.50 -10.75 -1.10
N ALA A 149 6.55 -11.52 -1.63
CA ALA A 149 6.07 -12.74 -0.99
C ALA A 149 7.14 -13.80 -0.88
N GLN A 150 7.97 -13.98 -1.92
CA GLN A 150 9.08 -14.94 -1.87
C GLN A 150 10.02 -14.63 -0.71
N ARG A 151 10.35 -13.36 -0.47
CA ARG A 151 11.19 -12.95 0.65
C ARG A 151 10.47 -13.07 1.99
N LEU A 152 9.37 -12.34 2.15
CA LEU A 152 8.72 -12.18 3.46
C LEU A 152 7.98 -13.45 3.93
N VAL A 153 7.36 -14.18 3.00
CA VAL A 153 6.48 -15.31 3.34
C VAL A 153 7.19 -16.66 3.20
N TYR A 154 8.10 -16.76 2.23
CA TYR A 154 8.78 -18.02 1.90
C TYR A 154 10.27 -18.04 2.23
N GLY A 155 10.83 -16.96 2.79
CA GLY A 155 12.21 -16.88 3.26
C GLY A 155 13.26 -17.03 2.15
N LYS A 156 12.94 -16.56 0.93
CA LYS A 156 13.87 -16.59 -0.20
C LYS A 156 14.58 -15.24 -0.31
N ASP A 157 15.74 -15.15 0.32
CA ASP A 157 16.52 -13.91 0.39
C ASP A 157 17.10 -13.46 -0.97
N ASP A 158 17.22 -14.38 -1.92
CA ASP A 158 17.68 -14.13 -3.30
C ASP A 158 16.60 -13.59 -4.24
N ALA A 159 15.34 -13.46 -3.79
CA ALA A 159 14.28 -12.91 -4.61
C ALA A 159 14.51 -11.41 -4.86
N PRO A 160 14.23 -10.93 -6.08
CA PRO A 160 14.44 -9.53 -6.45
C PRO A 160 13.79 -8.54 -5.48
N ARG A 161 14.46 -7.42 -5.24
CA ARG A 161 13.92 -6.29 -4.47
C ARG A 161 14.22 -4.98 -5.18
N SER A 162 13.39 -3.98 -4.93
CA SER A 162 13.68 -2.62 -5.41
C SER A 162 14.90 -2.06 -4.69
N PRO A 163 15.73 -1.25 -5.36
CA PRO A 163 16.80 -0.51 -4.72
C PRO A 163 16.26 0.35 -3.58
N GLU A 164 16.95 0.34 -2.46
CA GLU A 164 16.64 1.19 -1.31
C GLU A 164 17.75 2.18 -1.10
N SER A 165 17.43 3.48 -1.08
CA SER A 165 18.41 4.52 -0.81
C SER A 165 18.77 4.52 0.67
N ILE A 166 20.05 4.34 0.97
CA ILE A 166 20.58 4.31 2.35
C ILE A 166 21.21 5.62 2.77
N ASP A 167 21.59 6.46 1.81
CA ASP A 167 22.18 7.77 2.07
C ASP A 167 21.88 8.73 0.92
N VAL A 168 21.56 9.97 1.26
CA VAL A 168 21.32 11.06 0.30
C VAL A 168 22.10 12.29 0.74
N ARG A 169 23.05 12.75 -0.07
CA ARG A 169 23.90 13.91 0.22
C ARG A 169 23.81 14.95 -0.88
N LEU A 170 23.63 16.19 -0.47
CA LEU A 170 23.80 17.34 -1.36
C LEU A 170 25.06 18.10 -0.97
N ALA A 171 26.07 18.12 -1.86
CA ALA A 171 27.32 18.86 -1.67
C ALA A 171 27.75 19.46 -3.01
N ASP A 172 28.22 20.68 -2.98
CA ASP A 172 28.76 21.40 -4.15
C ASP A 172 27.81 21.40 -5.37
N GLY A 173 26.48 21.50 -5.12
CA GLY A 173 25.48 21.48 -6.16
C GLY A 173 25.23 20.08 -6.78
N ARG A 174 25.82 19.02 -6.22
CA ARG A 174 25.64 17.64 -6.65
C ARG A 174 24.84 16.87 -5.64
N LEU A 175 23.77 16.20 -6.09
CA LEU A 175 23.02 15.22 -5.31
C LEU A 175 23.65 13.84 -5.52
N THR A 176 24.07 13.19 -4.44
CA THR A 176 24.57 11.81 -4.43
C THR A 176 23.57 10.94 -3.68
N ILE A 177 23.10 9.90 -4.32
CA ILE A 177 22.21 8.90 -3.73
C ILE A 177 22.97 7.58 -3.69
N THR A 178 23.08 7.00 -2.50
CA THR A 178 23.70 5.69 -2.29
C THR A 178 22.62 4.69 -2.04
N PHE A 179 22.67 3.57 -2.75
CA PHE A 179 21.76 2.45 -2.56
C PHE A 179 22.43 1.34 -1.76
N ASP A 180 21.63 0.47 -1.16
CA ASP A 180 22.14 -0.69 -0.42
C ASP A 180 22.85 -1.70 -1.35
N ASP A 181 23.82 -2.42 -0.77
CA ASP A 181 24.58 -3.43 -1.50
C ASP A 181 23.65 -4.57 -1.96
N GLY A 182 23.75 -4.96 -3.22
CA GLY A 182 22.97 -6.05 -3.84
C GLY A 182 21.74 -5.60 -4.62
N THR A 183 21.43 -4.30 -4.67
CA THR A 183 20.38 -3.76 -5.57
C THR A 183 20.97 -2.97 -6.73
N GLY A 184 22.26 -2.59 -6.67
CA GLY A 184 22.95 -1.78 -7.69
C GLY A 184 23.47 -2.55 -8.91
N ASP A 185 23.55 -3.87 -8.84
CA ASP A 185 24.13 -4.69 -9.91
C ASP A 185 23.27 -4.78 -11.19
N CYS A 186 21.99 -4.40 -11.10
CA CYS A 186 21.07 -4.40 -12.24
C CYS A 186 21.11 -3.14 -13.10
N GLY A 187 21.86 -2.11 -12.66
CA GLY A 187 21.86 -0.79 -13.31
C GLY A 187 20.55 -0.03 -13.08
N LEU A 188 20.58 1.25 -13.37
CA LEU A 188 19.38 2.08 -13.49
C LEU A 188 18.99 2.13 -14.96
N ASP A 189 17.72 1.88 -15.25
CA ASP A 189 17.18 1.98 -16.59
C ASP A 189 16.05 3.03 -16.58
N THR A 190 15.88 3.73 -17.69
CA THR A 190 14.79 4.68 -17.85
C THR A 190 13.69 4.05 -18.72
N LEU A 191 12.43 4.36 -18.43
CA LEU A 191 11.27 3.82 -19.13
C LEU A 191 11.26 4.14 -20.63
N ASP A 192 11.95 5.19 -21.03
CA ASP A 192 12.07 5.66 -22.41
C ASP A 192 13.40 5.26 -23.09
N GLY A 193 14.27 4.55 -22.37
CA GLY A 193 15.59 4.14 -22.88
C GLY A 193 16.59 5.30 -23.02
N ALA A 194 16.29 6.47 -22.42
CA ALA A 194 17.24 7.55 -22.33
C ALA A 194 18.33 7.23 -21.28
N ASP A 195 19.53 7.74 -21.45
CA ASP A 195 20.57 7.62 -20.41
C ASP A 195 20.08 8.30 -19.12
N PRO A 196 20.21 7.65 -17.94
CA PRO A 196 19.72 8.17 -16.66
C PRO A 196 20.51 9.41 -16.17
#